data_51f15bbada3218df51702ee5a276106a
#
_entry.id   51f15bbada3218df51702ee5a276106a
#
_cell.length_a   1.000
_cell.length_b   1.000
_cell.length_c   1.000
_cell.angle_alpha   90.00
_cell.angle_beta   90.00
_cell.angle_gamma   90.00
#
_symmetry.space_group_name_H-M   'P 1'
#
loop_
_entity.id
_entity.type
_entity.pdbx_description
1 polymer ?
#
loop_
_entity_poly.entity_id
_entity_poly.type
_entity_poly.pdbx_seq_one_letter_code
_entity_poly.pdbx_strand_id
1 'polypeptide(L)'
;SSVKAKDYKQVLQRYNELVNEERIAFTTFHQSYSYEEFIEGIRPVIGNEDNPNIIKYELESGVFKDFCEKAERATIKSSGFPFSIAKDAKVWKVTVYDTVIDECFKKNQVRIDFDIKDKGAISFVKNINPGDIILTTNGNREYINGIAIATSDEAYKQDDVESSKTTRDVTWLACNIHEDITPLNKGLMMARHTVSKLPNMNVTELIEFAIQKNPELRKKQPESGTKPYVFIIDEINRGNISKIFGELITLIEDTKR
;
A
#
# COMPACT_ATOMS: atom_id res chain seq x y z
N SER A 1 32.51 16.22 -23.26
CA SER A 1 33.12 17.08 -22.23
C SER A 1 33.67 16.19 -21.12
N SER A 2 35.02 16.24 -20.92
CA SER A 2 35.67 15.46 -19.87
C SER A 2 35.23 15.97 -18.51
N VAL A 3 34.53 15.14 -17.74
CA VAL A 3 34.23 15.37 -16.31
C VAL A 3 35.58 15.50 -15.59
N LYS A 4 35.86 16.64 -14.94
CA LYS A 4 37.09 16.82 -14.16
C LYS A 4 37.14 15.81 -13.03
N ALA A 5 38.33 15.31 -12.65
CA ALA A 5 38.51 14.27 -11.64
C ALA A 5 37.84 14.61 -10.28
N LYS A 6 37.72 15.89 -9.94
CA LYS A 6 37.02 16.37 -8.73
C LYS A 6 35.50 16.16 -8.83
N ASP A 7 34.95 16.36 -10.03
CA ASP A 7 33.52 16.17 -10.31
C ASP A 7 33.18 14.68 -10.31
N TYR A 8 34.09 13.83 -10.82
CA TYR A 8 33.89 12.37 -10.82
C TYR A 8 33.76 11.78 -9.40
N LYS A 9 34.60 12.24 -8.47
CA LYS A 9 34.54 11.78 -7.06
C LYS A 9 33.21 12.15 -6.41
N GLN A 10 32.70 13.35 -6.67
CA GLN A 10 31.40 13.79 -6.16
C GLN A 10 30.23 12.99 -6.78
N VAL A 11 30.31 12.75 -8.09
CA VAL A 11 29.30 11.93 -8.79
C VAL A 11 29.29 10.50 -8.24
N LEU A 12 30.48 9.89 -8.05
CA LEU A 12 30.58 8.54 -7.49
C LEU A 12 30.06 8.47 -6.04
N GLN A 13 30.37 9.46 -5.23
CA GLN A 13 29.84 9.55 -3.86
C GLN A 13 28.31 9.63 -3.90
N ARG A 14 27.76 10.52 -4.74
CA ARG A 14 26.30 10.65 -4.86
C ARG A 14 25.62 9.41 -5.41
N TYR A 15 26.26 8.72 -6.36
CA TYR A 15 25.79 7.43 -6.86
C TYR A 15 25.70 6.40 -5.73
N ASN A 16 26.76 6.26 -4.93
CA ASN A 16 26.78 5.30 -3.81
C ASN A 16 25.73 5.64 -2.73
N GLU A 17 25.52 6.93 -2.45
CA GLU A 17 24.44 7.37 -1.55
C GLU A 17 23.07 6.92 -2.08
N LEU A 18 22.80 7.13 -3.36
CA LEU A 18 21.52 6.76 -3.98
C LEU A 18 21.31 5.24 -4.09
N VAL A 19 22.39 4.47 -4.27
CA VAL A 19 22.35 3.01 -4.21
C VAL A 19 22.01 2.53 -2.77
N ASN A 20 22.67 3.14 -1.77
CA ASN A 20 22.38 2.82 -0.36
C ASN A 20 20.96 3.26 0.08
N GLU A 21 20.42 4.31 -0.55
CA GLU A 21 19.01 4.71 -0.38
C GLU A 21 18.03 3.81 -1.17
N GLU A 22 18.51 2.76 -1.84
CA GLU A 22 17.71 1.86 -2.72
C GLU A 22 16.98 2.62 -3.85
N ARG A 23 17.50 3.76 -4.29
CA ARG A 23 16.93 4.60 -5.35
C ARG A 23 17.54 4.34 -6.72
N ILE A 24 18.62 3.59 -6.77
CA ILE A 24 19.21 3.06 -7.99
C ILE A 24 19.28 1.54 -7.85
N ALA A 25 18.70 0.85 -8.83
CA ALA A 25 18.87 -0.58 -8.99
C ALA A 25 19.55 -0.87 -10.33
N PHE A 26 20.22 -2.01 -10.40
CA PHE A 26 20.99 -2.43 -11.55
C PHE A 26 20.74 -3.91 -11.82
N THR A 27 20.53 -4.25 -13.08
CA THR A 27 20.50 -5.64 -13.54
C THR A 27 21.26 -5.80 -14.85
N THR A 28 21.79 -7.00 -15.12
CA THR A 28 22.45 -7.35 -16.36
C THR A 28 21.68 -8.45 -17.05
N PHE A 29 21.27 -8.22 -18.31
CA PHE A 29 20.61 -9.25 -19.07
C PHE A 29 21.60 -10.30 -19.59
N HIS A 30 21.14 -11.54 -19.64
CA HIS A 30 21.85 -12.69 -20.21
C HIS A 30 20.86 -13.57 -21.00
N GLN A 31 21.37 -14.54 -21.76
CA GLN A 31 20.55 -15.33 -22.70
C GLN A 31 19.39 -16.10 -22.04
N SER A 32 19.56 -16.52 -20.79
CA SER A 32 18.53 -17.24 -20.03
C SER A 32 17.66 -16.35 -19.14
N TYR A 33 17.85 -15.02 -19.18
CA TYR A 33 17.04 -14.09 -18.37
C TYR A 33 15.57 -14.16 -18.79
N SER A 34 14.66 -14.27 -17.83
CA SER A 34 13.25 -14.54 -18.09
C SER A 34 12.31 -13.45 -17.59
N TYR A 35 11.05 -13.50 -18.02
CA TYR A 35 9.97 -12.63 -17.52
C TYR A 35 9.77 -12.84 -16.03
N GLU A 36 9.86 -14.09 -15.57
CA GLU A 36 9.66 -14.46 -14.18
C GLU A 36 10.73 -13.84 -13.25
N GLU A 37 11.96 -13.70 -13.73
CA GLU A 37 13.03 -13.03 -12.96
C GLU A 37 12.91 -11.52 -12.99
N PHE A 38 12.34 -10.96 -14.05
CA PHE A 38 12.26 -9.52 -14.26
C PHE A 38 10.99 -8.92 -13.69
N ILE A 39 9.83 -9.50 -14.00
CA ILE A 39 8.51 -8.97 -13.64
C ILE A 39 7.88 -9.77 -12.50
N GLU A 40 7.47 -11.01 -12.77
CA GLU A 40 6.87 -11.89 -11.76
C GLU A 40 6.80 -13.34 -12.25
N GLY A 41 6.94 -14.26 -11.31
CA GLY A 41 6.86 -15.68 -11.58
C GLY A 41 6.12 -16.46 -10.50
N ILE A 42 5.70 -17.66 -10.85
CA ILE A 42 5.05 -18.59 -9.92
C ILE A 42 6.12 -19.52 -9.36
N ARG A 43 6.32 -19.55 -8.05
CA ARG A 43 7.24 -20.47 -7.38
C ARG A 43 6.49 -21.48 -6.52
N PRO A 44 6.88 -22.77 -6.57
CA PRO A 44 6.38 -23.75 -5.64
C PRO A 44 6.99 -23.52 -4.25
N VAL A 45 6.14 -23.44 -3.24
CA VAL A 45 6.54 -23.36 -1.83
C VAL A 45 6.17 -24.69 -1.17
N ILE A 46 7.17 -25.33 -0.56
CA ILE A 46 6.95 -26.56 0.20
C ILE A 46 6.18 -26.20 1.48
N GLY A 47 5.11 -26.94 1.76
CA GLY A 47 4.25 -26.71 2.93
C GLY A 47 5.02 -26.80 4.26
N ASN A 48 4.44 -26.20 5.31
CA ASN A 48 4.98 -26.14 6.66
C ASN A 48 5.03 -27.55 7.30
N GLU A 49 5.73 -27.67 8.44
CA GLU A 49 5.95 -28.91 9.20
C GLU A 49 4.68 -29.75 9.46
N ASP A 50 3.50 -29.12 9.49
CA ASP A 50 2.21 -29.80 9.69
C ASP A 50 1.65 -30.48 8.43
N ASN A 51 2.13 -30.15 7.22
CA ASN A 51 1.71 -30.75 5.95
C ASN A 51 2.83 -30.68 4.89
N PRO A 52 3.86 -31.52 4.99
CA PRO A 52 5.04 -31.47 4.12
C PRO A 52 4.79 -31.89 2.67
N ASN A 53 3.64 -32.48 2.36
CA ASN A 53 3.29 -32.99 1.03
C ASN A 53 2.39 -32.05 0.20
N ILE A 54 2.05 -30.86 0.72
CA ILE A 54 1.25 -29.91 -0.04
C ILE A 54 2.19 -28.89 -0.71
N ILE A 55 2.26 -28.95 -2.03
CA ILE A 55 2.93 -27.92 -2.83
C ILE A 55 1.94 -26.77 -2.99
N LYS A 56 2.26 -25.61 -2.41
CA LYS A 56 1.57 -24.34 -2.68
C LYS A 56 2.33 -23.58 -3.74
N TYR A 57 1.63 -22.83 -4.56
CA TYR A 57 2.22 -21.93 -5.53
C TYR A 57 2.03 -20.50 -5.06
N GLU A 58 3.12 -19.75 -5.01
CA GLU A 58 3.11 -18.34 -4.65
C GLU A 58 3.64 -17.50 -5.82
N LEU A 59 3.04 -16.33 -6.00
CA LEU A 59 3.49 -15.36 -6.97
C LEU A 59 4.66 -14.58 -6.36
N GLU A 60 5.84 -14.66 -6.95
CA GLU A 60 7.03 -13.93 -6.54
C GLU A 60 7.30 -12.78 -7.50
N SER A 61 7.53 -11.58 -6.97
CA SER A 61 7.86 -10.42 -7.78
C SER A 61 9.30 -10.52 -8.29
N GLY A 62 9.49 -10.21 -9.58
CA GLY A 62 10.79 -10.06 -10.18
C GLY A 62 11.45 -8.73 -9.79
N VAL A 63 12.74 -8.58 -10.11
CA VAL A 63 13.58 -7.46 -9.67
C VAL A 63 13.06 -6.09 -10.12
N PHE A 64 12.48 -5.98 -11.30
CA PHE A 64 11.94 -4.72 -11.81
C PHE A 64 10.63 -4.35 -11.14
N LYS A 65 9.71 -5.29 -11.01
CA LYS A 65 8.43 -5.08 -10.32
C LYS A 65 8.66 -4.69 -8.85
N ASP A 66 9.54 -5.41 -8.14
CA ASP A 66 9.88 -5.09 -6.75
C ASP A 66 10.47 -3.67 -6.61
N PHE A 67 11.32 -3.26 -7.54
CA PHE A 67 11.86 -1.90 -7.56
C PHE A 67 10.80 -0.84 -7.85
N CYS A 68 9.90 -1.07 -8.80
CA CYS A 68 8.78 -0.16 -9.10
C CYS A 68 7.85 0.00 -7.88
N GLU A 69 7.50 -1.09 -7.22
CA GLU A 69 6.70 -1.05 -6.00
C GLU A 69 7.40 -0.30 -4.85
N LYS A 70 8.74 -0.43 -4.71
CA LYS A 70 9.53 0.36 -3.75
C LYS A 70 9.49 1.85 -4.08
N ALA A 71 9.67 2.22 -5.36
CA ALA A 71 9.62 3.60 -5.82
C ALA A 71 8.25 4.23 -5.56
N GLU A 72 7.17 3.51 -5.85
CA GLU A 72 5.80 3.92 -5.61
C GLU A 72 5.54 4.16 -4.10
N ARG A 73 5.89 3.20 -3.24
CA ARG A 73 5.77 3.31 -1.78
C ARG A 73 6.59 4.47 -1.22
N ALA A 74 7.79 4.72 -1.75
CA ALA A 74 8.62 5.82 -1.32
C ALA A 74 8.09 7.17 -1.80
N THR A 75 7.44 7.23 -2.97
CA THR A 75 6.75 8.41 -3.46
C THR A 75 5.58 8.77 -2.55
N ILE A 76 4.80 7.78 -2.12
CA ILE A 76 3.72 7.98 -1.13
C ILE A 76 4.28 8.47 0.21
N LYS A 77 5.41 7.92 0.70
CA LYS A 77 6.08 8.38 1.93
C LYS A 77 6.71 9.77 1.81
N SER A 78 7.29 10.09 0.65
CA SER A 78 7.94 11.41 0.41
C SER A 78 6.94 12.49 0.05
N SER A 79 5.69 12.15 -0.25
CA SER A 79 4.63 13.11 -0.56
C SER A 79 4.24 14.01 0.62
N GLY A 80 4.96 13.92 1.75
CA GLY A 80 4.79 14.83 2.91
C GLY A 80 3.43 14.74 3.58
N PHE A 81 2.72 13.65 3.38
CA PHE A 81 1.50 13.40 4.13
C PHE A 81 1.81 13.37 5.63
N PRO A 82 0.99 13.99 6.46
CA PRO A 82 1.18 14.02 7.92
C PRO A 82 0.92 12.66 8.57
N PHE A 83 0.96 11.57 7.81
CA PHE A 83 0.68 10.22 8.26
C PHE A 83 1.66 9.21 7.64
N SER A 84 1.91 8.12 8.35
CA SER A 84 2.77 7.03 7.89
C SER A 84 1.93 5.85 7.44
N ILE A 85 2.15 5.40 6.21
CA ILE A 85 1.57 4.16 5.67
C ILE A 85 2.59 3.04 5.89
N ALA A 86 2.16 1.89 6.42
CA ALA A 86 3.04 0.75 6.61
C ALA A 86 3.50 0.19 5.24
N LYS A 87 4.70 -0.39 5.21
CA LYS A 87 5.27 -0.99 3.99
C LYS A 87 4.37 -2.08 3.39
N ASP A 88 3.72 -2.84 4.27
CA ASP A 88 2.80 -3.94 3.99
C ASP A 88 1.37 -3.62 4.46
N ALA A 89 0.98 -2.35 4.36
CA ALA A 89 -0.32 -1.85 4.79
C ALA A 89 -1.46 -2.72 4.22
N LYS A 90 -2.39 -3.07 5.08
CA LYS A 90 -3.59 -3.79 4.74
C LYS A 90 -4.78 -2.84 4.73
N VAL A 91 -5.79 -3.20 3.95
CA VAL A 91 -7.04 -2.45 3.92
C VAL A 91 -8.10 -3.21 4.70
N TRP A 92 -8.76 -2.52 5.62
CA TRP A 92 -9.77 -3.05 6.51
C TRP A 92 -11.09 -2.31 6.33
N LYS A 93 -12.18 -3.05 6.29
CA LYS A 93 -13.53 -2.50 6.42
C LYS A 93 -13.94 -2.60 7.89
N VAL A 94 -14.46 -1.49 8.43
CA VAL A 94 -15.00 -1.42 9.78
C VAL A 94 -16.41 -0.82 9.75
N THR A 95 -17.38 -1.52 10.32
CA THR A 95 -18.73 -0.95 10.49
C THR A 95 -18.75 -0.09 11.74
N VAL A 96 -19.15 1.18 11.57
CA VAL A 96 -19.36 2.15 12.64
C VAL A 96 -20.79 2.68 12.54
N TYR A 97 -21.52 2.67 13.64
CA TYR A 97 -22.91 3.13 13.64
C TYR A 97 -23.02 4.65 13.40
N ASP A 98 -24.07 5.05 12.69
CA ASP A 98 -24.33 6.47 12.37
C ASP A 98 -24.43 7.34 13.62
N THR A 99 -24.88 6.77 14.74
CA THR A 99 -24.99 7.50 16.02
C THR A 99 -23.65 7.92 16.63
N VAL A 100 -22.54 7.31 16.23
CA VAL A 100 -21.21 7.56 16.81
C VAL A 100 -20.17 8.03 15.79
N ILE A 101 -20.47 7.93 14.49
CA ILE A 101 -19.49 8.23 13.44
C ILE A 101 -19.02 9.68 13.47
N ASP A 102 -19.90 10.65 13.74
CA ASP A 102 -19.55 12.07 13.81
C ASP A 102 -18.57 12.35 14.97
N GLU A 103 -18.74 11.64 16.09
CA GLU A 103 -17.81 11.72 17.21
C GLU A 103 -16.46 11.07 16.86
N CYS A 104 -16.48 9.96 16.13
CA CYS A 104 -15.29 9.30 15.62
C CYS A 104 -14.47 10.25 14.71
N PHE A 105 -15.13 10.98 13.82
CA PHE A 105 -14.47 11.98 12.98
C PHE A 105 -13.83 13.12 13.80
N LYS A 106 -14.56 13.64 14.78
CA LYS A 106 -14.07 14.75 15.63
C LYS A 106 -12.90 14.35 16.53
N LYS A 107 -12.90 13.13 17.05
CA LYS A 107 -11.89 12.65 18.01
C LYS A 107 -10.73 11.88 17.33
N ASN A 108 -10.70 11.78 16.03
CA ASN A 108 -9.72 10.98 15.28
C ASN A 108 -9.67 9.51 15.74
N GLN A 109 -10.84 8.88 15.82
CA GLN A 109 -11.01 7.53 16.32
C GLN A 109 -11.92 6.71 15.41
N VAL A 110 -11.77 5.40 15.47
CA VAL A 110 -12.73 4.42 14.95
C VAL A 110 -13.19 3.54 16.10
N ARG A 111 -14.50 3.32 16.22
CA ARG A 111 -15.10 2.56 17.33
C ARG A 111 -15.98 1.45 16.82
N ILE A 112 -15.97 0.32 17.53
CA ILE A 112 -16.85 -0.82 17.28
C ILE A 112 -17.66 -1.15 18.52
N ASP A 113 -18.86 -1.72 18.31
CA ASP A 113 -19.77 -2.07 19.39
C ASP A 113 -19.53 -3.49 19.94
N PHE A 114 -18.24 -3.81 20.15
CA PHE A 114 -17.81 -5.04 20.80
C PHE A 114 -16.88 -4.71 21.95
N ASP A 115 -16.98 -5.48 23.04
CA ASP A 115 -15.96 -5.42 24.08
C ASP A 115 -14.61 -5.92 23.53
N ILE A 116 -13.52 -5.41 24.04
CA ILE A 116 -12.16 -5.77 23.61
C ILE A 116 -11.86 -7.27 23.68
N LYS A 117 -12.59 -8.00 24.54
CA LYS A 117 -12.46 -9.45 24.73
C LYS A 117 -13.40 -10.27 23.84
N ASP A 118 -14.33 -9.62 23.15
CA ASP A 118 -15.31 -10.31 22.31
C ASP A 118 -14.65 -10.89 21.05
N LYS A 119 -15.15 -12.06 20.64
CA LYS A 119 -14.69 -12.69 19.39
C LYS A 119 -14.87 -11.78 18.17
N GLY A 120 -15.92 -10.94 18.15
CA GLY A 120 -16.19 -9.97 17.10
C GLY A 120 -15.16 -8.83 17.02
N ALA A 121 -14.44 -8.55 18.12
CA ALA A 121 -13.41 -7.53 18.18
C ALA A 121 -12.00 -8.03 17.80
N ILE A 122 -11.76 -9.35 17.71
CA ILE A 122 -10.40 -9.92 17.56
C ILE A 122 -9.64 -9.29 16.39
N SER A 123 -10.26 -9.19 15.22
CA SER A 123 -9.61 -8.62 14.05
C SER A 123 -9.29 -7.14 14.24
N PHE A 124 -10.15 -6.39 14.89
CA PHE A 124 -9.96 -4.98 15.19
C PHE A 124 -8.82 -4.75 16.19
N VAL A 125 -8.73 -5.63 17.20
CA VAL A 125 -7.76 -5.52 18.30
C VAL A 125 -6.38 -6.02 17.89
N LYS A 126 -6.30 -7.19 17.21
CA LYS A 126 -5.03 -7.90 17.01
C LYS A 126 -4.46 -7.80 15.60
N ASN A 127 -5.29 -7.56 14.58
CA ASN A 127 -4.86 -7.72 13.20
C ASN A 127 -4.65 -6.38 12.47
N ILE A 128 -5.27 -5.29 12.96
CA ILE A 128 -5.04 -3.96 12.43
C ILE A 128 -3.79 -3.38 13.08
N ASN A 129 -2.84 -2.97 12.25
CA ASN A 129 -1.56 -2.41 12.69
C ASN A 129 -1.47 -0.92 12.34
N PRO A 130 -0.60 -0.14 13.03
CA PRO A 130 -0.32 1.23 12.62
C PRO A 130 0.12 1.29 11.16
N GLY A 131 -0.45 2.25 10.43
CA GLY A 131 -0.21 2.40 8.99
C GLY A 131 -1.13 1.59 8.09
N ASP A 132 -2.00 0.72 8.64
CA ASP A 132 -3.09 0.08 7.89
C ASP A 132 -4.20 1.08 7.56
N ILE A 133 -4.91 0.85 6.46
CA ILE A 133 -6.03 1.69 6.03
C ILE A 133 -7.34 1.10 6.53
N ILE A 134 -8.19 1.96 7.07
CA ILE A 134 -9.53 1.62 7.56
C ILE A 134 -10.56 2.37 6.72
N LEU A 135 -11.45 1.61 6.08
CA LEU A 135 -12.66 2.10 5.45
C LEU A 135 -13.82 1.94 6.40
N THR A 136 -14.51 3.02 6.73
CA THR A 136 -15.69 2.96 7.58
C THR A 136 -16.98 2.95 6.77
N THR A 137 -17.99 2.22 7.27
CA THR A 137 -19.32 2.11 6.69
C THR A 137 -20.36 1.97 7.81
N ASN A 138 -21.58 2.40 7.56
CA ASN A 138 -22.72 2.21 8.49
C ASN A 138 -23.40 0.83 8.40
N GLY A 139 -22.71 -0.14 7.80
CA GLY A 139 -23.28 -1.47 7.51
C GLY A 139 -23.63 -1.68 6.04
N ASN A 140 -23.57 -0.62 5.23
CA ASN A 140 -23.64 -0.75 3.78
C ASN A 140 -22.43 -1.55 3.27
N ARG A 141 -22.62 -2.32 2.21
CA ARG A 141 -21.60 -3.21 1.66
C ARG A 141 -20.91 -2.67 0.39
N GLU A 142 -21.43 -1.60 -0.14
CA GLU A 142 -20.95 -0.94 -1.37
C GLU A 142 -20.38 0.42 -1.03
N TYR A 143 -21.01 1.15 -0.10
CA TYR A 143 -20.68 2.53 0.21
C TYR A 143 -19.90 2.67 1.50
N ILE A 144 -18.93 3.60 1.49
CA ILE A 144 -18.15 4.00 2.65
C ILE A 144 -18.48 5.43 3.04
N ASN A 145 -18.29 5.77 4.33
CA ASN A 145 -18.49 7.10 4.88
C ASN A 145 -17.19 7.76 5.37
N GLY A 146 -16.08 7.03 5.41
CA GLY A 146 -14.77 7.56 5.77
C GLY A 146 -13.61 6.66 5.37
N ILE A 147 -12.44 7.29 5.22
CA ILE A 147 -11.15 6.65 4.96
C ILE A 147 -10.16 7.15 6.00
N ALA A 148 -9.53 6.24 6.73
CA ALA A 148 -8.57 6.57 7.78
C ALA A 148 -7.33 5.68 7.73
N ILE A 149 -6.26 6.12 8.41
CA ILE A 149 -5.07 5.31 8.68
C ILE A 149 -5.01 5.05 10.17
N ALA A 150 -4.82 3.79 10.57
CA ALA A 150 -4.60 3.43 11.96
C ALA A 150 -3.28 4.02 12.48
N THR A 151 -3.31 4.64 13.65
CA THR A 151 -2.14 5.29 14.26
C THR A 151 -1.73 4.66 15.58
N SER A 152 -2.67 4.04 16.32
CA SER A 152 -2.37 3.36 17.58
C SER A 152 -1.91 1.93 17.36
N ASP A 153 -0.93 1.49 18.15
CA ASP A 153 -0.46 0.10 18.19
C ASP A 153 -1.56 -0.85 18.68
N GLU A 154 -2.32 -0.43 19.69
CA GLU A 154 -3.36 -1.23 20.31
C GLU A 154 -4.72 -0.54 20.26
N ALA A 155 -5.77 -1.34 20.22
CA ALA A 155 -7.11 -0.89 20.50
C ALA A 155 -7.35 -0.87 21.99
N TYR A 156 -8.14 0.07 22.48
CA TYR A 156 -8.42 0.26 23.89
C TYR A 156 -9.92 0.37 24.17
N LYS A 157 -10.28 0.16 25.45
CA LYS A 157 -11.65 0.33 25.91
C LYS A 157 -11.89 1.78 26.30
N GLN A 158 -13.02 2.33 25.88
CA GLN A 158 -13.46 3.65 26.31
C GLN A 158 -14.57 3.49 27.34
N ASP A 159 -14.33 3.92 28.58
CA ASP A 159 -15.21 3.64 29.73
C ASP A 159 -16.41 4.59 29.84
N ASP A 160 -16.41 5.72 29.13
CA ASP A 160 -17.39 6.79 29.21
C ASP A 160 -18.51 6.73 28.14
N VAL A 161 -18.58 5.62 27.39
CA VAL A 161 -19.55 5.44 26.29
C VAL A 161 -20.31 4.14 26.45
N GLU A 162 -21.64 4.20 26.63
CA GLU A 162 -22.51 3.03 26.75
C GLU A 162 -22.54 2.14 25.49
N SER A 163 -22.32 2.73 24.31
CA SER A 163 -22.22 2.03 23.03
C SER A 163 -20.85 2.27 22.38
N SER A 164 -20.35 1.30 21.64
CA SER A 164 -19.05 1.38 20.95
C SER A 164 -17.84 1.28 21.89
N LYS A 165 -17.65 0.09 22.41
CA LYS A 165 -16.78 -0.18 23.56
C LYS A 165 -15.30 -0.27 23.25
N THR A 166 -14.94 -0.62 22.01
CA THR A 166 -13.52 -0.79 21.62
C THR A 166 -13.16 0.27 20.59
N THR A 167 -12.09 1.00 20.87
CA THR A 167 -11.65 2.18 20.15
C THR A 167 -10.23 2.00 19.65
N ARG A 168 -9.93 2.61 18.52
CA ARG A 168 -8.59 2.73 17.93
C ARG A 168 -8.40 4.13 17.40
N ASP A 169 -7.23 4.72 17.68
CA ASP A 169 -6.88 6.04 17.14
C ASP A 169 -6.49 5.95 15.67
N VAL A 170 -6.89 6.95 14.92
CA VAL A 170 -6.69 7.03 13.48
C VAL A 170 -6.35 8.45 13.03
N THR A 171 -5.82 8.56 11.83
CA THR A 171 -5.78 9.81 11.08
C THR A 171 -6.76 9.70 9.92
N TRP A 172 -7.76 10.57 9.88
CA TRP A 172 -8.72 10.60 8.80
C TRP A 172 -8.13 11.23 7.54
N LEU A 173 -8.27 10.53 6.42
CA LEU A 173 -7.94 11.02 5.09
C LEU A 173 -9.16 11.66 4.42
N ALA A 174 -10.32 11.05 4.58
CA ALA A 174 -11.60 11.60 4.13
C ALA A 174 -12.69 11.23 5.14
N CYS A 175 -13.55 12.20 5.46
CA CYS A 175 -14.65 12.07 6.39
C CYS A 175 -15.95 12.47 5.73
N ASN A 176 -17.06 11.94 6.23
CA ASN A 176 -18.41 12.30 5.81
C ASN A 176 -18.60 12.22 4.30
N ILE A 177 -18.09 11.16 3.70
CA ILE A 177 -18.23 10.83 2.29
C ILE A 177 -19.34 9.80 2.11
N HIS A 178 -19.88 9.70 0.91
CA HIS A 178 -20.82 8.63 0.52
C HIS A 178 -20.40 8.12 -0.85
N GLU A 179 -19.50 7.12 -0.85
CA GLU A 179 -18.81 6.72 -2.06
C GLU A 179 -18.89 5.22 -2.28
N ASP A 180 -19.23 4.83 -3.50
CA ASP A 180 -19.20 3.44 -3.94
C ASP A 180 -17.74 2.97 -4.08
N ILE A 181 -17.39 1.95 -3.29
CA ILE A 181 -16.05 1.37 -3.25
C ILE A 181 -15.92 0.09 -4.09
N THR A 182 -17.01 -0.39 -4.67
CA THR A 182 -17.00 -1.63 -5.47
C THR A 182 -16.06 -1.57 -6.67
N PRO A 183 -15.87 -0.44 -7.38
CA PRO A 183 -14.90 -0.36 -8.47
C PRO A 183 -13.46 -0.63 -8.00
N LEU A 184 -13.08 -0.08 -6.85
CA LEU A 184 -11.75 -0.31 -6.26
C LEU A 184 -11.60 -1.71 -5.63
N ASN A 185 -12.72 -2.38 -5.34
CA ASN A 185 -12.75 -3.76 -4.82
C ASN A 185 -13.01 -4.80 -5.93
N LYS A 186 -12.59 -4.53 -7.15
CA LYS A 186 -12.76 -5.43 -8.31
C LYS A 186 -14.22 -5.84 -8.55
N GLY A 187 -15.16 -4.92 -8.33
CA GLY A 187 -16.60 -5.17 -8.49
C GLY A 187 -17.24 -5.97 -7.34
N LEU A 188 -16.52 -6.25 -6.26
CA LEU A 188 -17.02 -7.05 -5.16
C LEU A 188 -17.56 -6.20 -4.02
N MET A 189 -18.67 -6.60 -3.45
CA MET A 189 -19.21 -6.01 -2.23
C MET A 189 -18.35 -6.40 -1.00
N MET A 190 -18.31 -5.52 -0.01
CA MET A 190 -17.65 -5.79 1.27
C MET A 190 -18.39 -6.90 2.05
N ALA A 191 -17.64 -7.62 2.89
CA ALA A 191 -18.20 -8.66 3.75
C ALA A 191 -19.17 -8.07 4.81
N ARG A 192 -20.11 -8.91 5.31
CA ARG A 192 -21.10 -8.50 6.33
C ARG A 192 -20.51 -8.33 7.73
N HIS A 193 -19.35 -8.93 8.01
CA HIS A 193 -18.72 -8.83 9.33
C HIS A 193 -18.41 -7.37 9.69
N THR A 194 -18.50 -7.03 10.97
CA THR A 194 -18.20 -5.69 11.47
C THR A 194 -16.77 -5.27 11.08
N VAL A 195 -15.82 -6.18 11.20
CA VAL A 195 -14.43 -5.96 10.78
C VAL A 195 -14.02 -7.04 9.78
N SER A 196 -13.53 -6.65 8.63
CA SER A 196 -13.05 -7.57 7.60
C SER A 196 -11.90 -6.97 6.79
N LYS A 197 -10.94 -7.82 6.43
CA LYS A 197 -9.86 -7.45 5.50
C LYS A 197 -10.40 -7.37 4.07
N LEU A 198 -9.90 -6.41 3.31
CA LEU A 198 -10.21 -6.20 1.89
C LEU A 198 -8.95 -6.47 1.03
N PRO A 199 -8.63 -7.74 0.75
CA PRO A 199 -7.36 -8.12 0.12
C PRO A 199 -7.25 -7.70 -1.35
N ASN A 200 -8.36 -7.37 -1.99
CA ASN A 200 -8.38 -6.98 -3.41
C ASN A 200 -8.11 -5.49 -3.64
N MET A 201 -8.05 -4.69 -2.58
CA MET A 201 -7.86 -3.26 -2.69
C MET A 201 -6.37 -2.89 -2.78
N ASN A 202 -6.05 -2.06 -3.75
CA ASN A 202 -4.73 -1.45 -3.88
C ASN A 202 -4.63 -0.22 -2.97
N VAL A 203 -3.61 -0.18 -2.12
CA VAL A 203 -3.37 0.92 -1.16
C VAL A 203 -3.14 2.23 -1.89
N THR A 204 -2.39 2.23 -2.99
CA THR A 204 -2.05 3.44 -3.76
C THR A 204 -3.29 4.05 -4.40
N GLU A 205 -4.10 3.24 -5.09
CA GLU A 205 -5.36 3.67 -5.69
C GLU A 205 -6.31 4.26 -4.65
N LEU A 206 -6.35 3.64 -3.46
CA LEU A 206 -7.19 4.10 -2.37
C LEU A 206 -6.72 5.44 -1.78
N ILE A 207 -5.41 5.68 -1.69
CA ILE A 207 -4.85 6.96 -1.27
C ILE A 207 -5.14 8.05 -2.31
N GLU A 208 -4.98 7.75 -3.60
CA GLU A 208 -5.33 8.68 -4.66
C GLU A 208 -6.83 9.04 -4.63
N PHE A 209 -7.67 8.04 -4.41
CA PHE A 209 -9.11 8.24 -4.21
C PHE A 209 -9.40 9.14 -3.00
N ALA A 210 -8.74 8.90 -1.86
CA ALA A 210 -8.88 9.74 -0.67
C ALA A 210 -8.45 11.20 -0.94
N ILE A 211 -7.38 11.41 -1.71
CA ILE A 211 -6.92 12.74 -2.12
C ILE A 211 -7.93 13.44 -3.03
N GLN A 212 -8.59 12.72 -3.93
CA GLN A 212 -9.67 13.29 -4.76
C GLN A 212 -10.85 13.76 -3.89
N LYS A 213 -11.17 13.02 -2.83
CA LYS A 213 -12.25 13.38 -1.90
C LYS A 213 -11.85 14.46 -0.87
N ASN A 214 -10.57 14.58 -0.57
CA ASN A 214 -10.03 15.60 0.32
C ASN A 214 -8.78 16.25 -0.28
N PRO A 215 -8.92 17.24 -1.17
CA PRO A 215 -7.80 17.93 -1.80
C PRO A 215 -6.85 18.66 -0.84
N GLU A 216 -7.29 18.97 0.40
CA GLU A 216 -6.45 19.56 1.43
C GLU A 216 -5.27 18.67 1.82
N LEU A 217 -5.38 17.36 1.59
CA LEU A 217 -4.27 16.42 1.78
C LEU A 217 -3.07 16.76 0.88
N ARG A 218 -3.30 17.33 -0.30
CA ARG A 218 -2.23 17.80 -1.20
C ARG A 218 -1.57 19.10 -0.74
N LYS A 219 -2.33 20.00 -0.12
CA LYS A 219 -1.81 21.31 0.33
C LYS A 219 -0.86 21.20 1.51
N LYS A 220 -0.90 20.11 2.25
CA LYS A 220 0.02 19.81 3.35
C LYS A 220 1.34 19.17 2.90
N GLN A 221 1.54 19.02 1.61
CA GLN A 221 2.82 18.54 1.07
C GLN A 221 3.86 19.65 1.19
N PRO A 222 5.02 19.45 1.85
CA PRO A 222 6.17 20.25 1.55
C PRO A 222 6.50 20.04 0.06
N GLU A 223 6.94 21.09 -0.63
CA GLU A 223 7.42 21.04 -2.02
C GLU A 223 8.71 20.20 -2.15
N SER A 224 8.67 18.96 -1.75
CA SER A 224 9.74 18.00 -2.02
C SER A 224 9.38 17.30 -3.33
N GLY A 225 10.02 17.75 -4.39
CA GLY A 225 9.91 17.10 -5.68
C GLY A 225 10.06 15.58 -5.53
N THR A 226 9.25 14.85 -6.26
CA THR A 226 9.33 13.38 -6.31
C THR A 226 10.78 12.96 -6.51
N LYS A 227 11.35 12.27 -5.54
CA LYS A 227 12.73 11.79 -5.66
C LYS A 227 12.81 10.81 -6.82
N PRO A 228 13.64 11.04 -7.84
CA PRO A 228 13.72 10.12 -8.97
C PRO A 228 14.29 8.78 -8.52
N TYR A 229 13.73 7.71 -9.07
CA TYR A 229 14.23 6.34 -8.98
C TYR A 229 14.78 5.94 -10.34
N VAL A 230 15.88 5.23 -10.39
CA VAL A 230 16.58 4.87 -11.64
C VAL A 230 16.84 3.37 -11.66
N PHE A 231 16.25 2.69 -12.62
CA PHE A 231 16.55 1.28 -12.90
C PHE A 231 17.46 1.17 -14.10
N ILE A 232 18.64 0.58 -13.93
CA ILE A 232 19.67 0.46 -14.97
C ILE A 232 19.68 -0.98 -15.47
N ILE A 233 19.51 -1.15 -16.78
CA ILE A 233 19.62 -2.44 -17.46
C ILE A 233 20.88 -2.42 -18.32
N ASP A 234 21.85 -3.27 -17.99
CA ASP A 234 23.04 -3.46 -18.78
C ASP A 234 22.89 -4.68 -19.70
N GLU A 235 23.65 -4.70 -20.78
CA GLU A 235 23.67 -5.79 -21.76
C GLU A 235 22.27 -6.18 -22.28
N ILE A 236 21.40 -5.21 -22.47
CA ILE A 236 19.99 -5.41 -22.86
C ILE A 236 19.85 -6.27 -24.14
N ASN A 237 20.82 -6.19 -25.03
CA ASN A 237 20.87 -6.92 -26.29
C ASN A 237 21.25 -8.40 -26.13
N ARG A 238 21.74 -8.82 -24.97
CA ARG A 238 22.04 -10.23 -24.69
C ARG A 238 20.81 -11.02 -24.30
N GLY A 239 19.75 -10.38 -23.84
CA GLY A 239 18.48 -11.00 -23.50
C GLY A 239 17.50 -11.03 -24.68
N ASN A 240 16.52 -11.92 -24.60
CA ASN A 240 15.36 -11.86 -25.50
C ASN A 240 14.38 -10.80 -24.96
N ILE A 241 14.49 -9.56 -25.45
CA ILE A 241 13.72 -8.40 -24.97
C ILE A 241 12.22 -8.68 -24.98
N SER A 242 11.69 -9.22 -26.08
CA SER A 242 10.25 -9.51 -26.17
C SER A 242 9.78 -10.55 -25.15
N LYS A 243 10.64 -11.53 -24.83
CA LYS A 243 10.33 -12.54 -23.81
C LYS A 243 10.42 -11.96 -22.39
N ILE A 244 11.42 -11.10 -22.12
CA ILE A 244 11.68 -10.54 -20.78
C ILE A 244 10.65 -9.48 -20.41
N PHE A 245 10.30 -8.59 -21.34
CA PHE A 245 9.34 -7.52 -21.09
C PHE A 245 7.89 -7.94 -21.30
N GLY A 246 7.65 -8.97 -22.12
CA GLY A 246 6.29 -9.36 -22.47
C GLY A 246 5.49 -8.18 -23.04
N GLU A 247 4.28 -7.98 -22.53
CA GLU A 247 3.39 -6.88 -22.96
C GLU A 247 3.89 -5.50 -22.54
N LEU A 248 4.78 -5.40 -21.55
CA LEU A 248 5.31 -4.12 -21.06
C LEU A 248 6.16 -3.39 -22.11
N ILE A 249 6.64 -4.09 -23.12
CA ILE A 249 7.41 -3.47 -24.21
C ILE A 249 6.57 -2.39 -24.93
N THR A 250 5.26 -2.55 -24.97
CA THR A 250 4.33 -1.58 -25.60
C THR A 250 4.22 -0.27 -24.81
N LEU A 251 4.54 -0.28 -23.50
CA LEU A 251 4.51 0.90 -22.65
C LEU A 251 5.75 1.78 -22.79
N ILE A 252 6.81 1.26 -23.44
CA ILE A 252 8.05 2.01 -23.68
C ILE A 252 7.92 2.90 -24.92
N GLU A 253 6.97 2.59 -25.80
CA GLU A 253 6.71 3.36 -27.02
C GLU A 253 5.85 4.59 -26.72
N ASP A 254 6.32 5.79 -27.05
CA ASP A 254 5.62 7.08 -26.81
C ASP A 254 4.22 7.15 -27.44
N THR A 255 3.99 6.39 -28.52
CA THR A 255 2.72 6.38 -29.27
C THR A 255 1.63 5.52 -28.62
N LYS A 256 1.96 4.77 -27.57
CA LYS A 256 1.03 3.83 -26.90
C LYS A 256 0.81 4.14 -25.41
N ARG A 257 1.23 5.31 -24.98
CA ARG A 257 0.98 5.85 -23.63
C ARG A 257 -0.34 6.56 -23.54
#